data_be7bf53d5c3653131e7620e402c44ef2
#
_entry.id   be7bf53d5c3653131e7620e402c44ef2
#
_cell.length_a   1.000
_cell.length_b   1.000
_cell.length_c   1.000
_cell.angle_alpha   90.00
_cell.angle_beta   90.00
_cell.angle_gamma   90.00
#
_symmetry.space_group_name_H-M   'P 1'
#
loop_
_entity.id
_entity.type
_entity.pdbx_description
1 polymer ?
#
loop_
_entity_poly.entity_id
_entity_poly.type
_entity_poly.pdbx_seq_one_letter_code
_entity_poly.pdbx_strand_id
1 'polypeptide(L)'
;MFKKSLIAVASLLAAVGTAQACSTLVIGKAVSETGNIIVAHNEDNGGRLFNMQHYVPPAKHKKGETVKFEKFAAEIPQVEETLGFYWTQTFVPDGASFADGFFNDAGVVVATNWCGEIFDADRMEVKDGGIGYGIRRLVAERAHSAREAVDIATKLLAEFGYFHDGRTYTFADANEAWQLAIHQGNSWAARKIHDNEVVYIPNNFMMDKVDLNDKETWRIEPKQVERAVKDGRHDAKNPIFNWRKVVAQESVRHERWNANRNVLAWKFLTGVEYNDPEKFPYSAVIDRKLGVKDAMALLRLHEDYIGQDQELYHSKSEGICRTTSHDSIVYNLTADPTLTEAWKTLGRPCQSVFVPLYPLAGPAKGTAFTDPATATKEHFAGTPAMFDYRADFTPHSVFSASNNAIDYLRGDELAKRTQLIQAEEDKFMKDRAAVTKKAAGLKGEERTKFLHDYNQKSYDHVLKIMQAENARLMPNKVKILADVVKADGDGTVDFALLGAKSHEVLSANMEATRAGMSANQLNSTRQWKNFAPAEKMVYKDVNNDGITDVVFTFKAKDVTKGAVAGAAMDLWLYTQINGHRVTGFDVVPVENDKVKMNKGARDGKGLL
;
A
#
# COMPACT_ATOMS: atom_id res chain seq x y z
N MET A 1 13.08 22.85 28.17
CA MET A 1 13.28 21.40 28.04
C MET A 1 12.35 20.77 27.01
N PHE A 2 11.06 21.12 26.96
CA PHE A 2 10.09 20.58 26.00
C PHE A 2 10.45 20.79 24.51
N LYS A 3 10.95 21.98 24.10
CA LYS A 3 11.34 22.24 22.69
C LYS A 3 12.48 21.33 22.18
N LYS A 4 13.43 20.95 23.04
CA LYS A 4 14.54 20.06 22.64
C LYS A 4 14.11 18.59 22.52
N SER A 5 13.13 18.15 23.29
CA SER A 5 12.57 16.79 23.20
C SER A 5 11.71 16.61 21.95
N LEU A 6 10.94 17.63 21.53
CA LEU A 6 10.18 17.60 20.29
C LEU A 6 11.06 17.55 19.04
N ILE A 7 12.18 18.29 19.04
CA ILE A 7 13.17 18.26 17.93
C ILE A 7 13.81 16.86 17.83
N ALA A 8 14.10 16.21 18.96
CA ALA A 8 14.65 14.85 18.98
C ALA A 8 13.63 13.80 18.49
N VAL A 9 12.34 13.96 18.79
CA VAL A 9 11.25 13.09 18.30
C VAL A 9 11.00 13.31 16.81
N ALA A 10 10.98 14.55 16.33
CA ALA A 10 10.88 14.86 14.90
C ALA A 10 12.10 14.34 14.11
N SER A 11 13.31 14.38 14.70
CA SER A 11 14.52 13.85 14.06
C SER A 11 14.57 12.31 14.05
N LEU A 12 13.95 11.63 15.02
CA LEU A 12 13.80 10.17 15.01
C LEU A 12 12.74 9.70 14.01
N LEU A 13 11.67 10.47 13.81
CA LEU A 13 10.62 10.19 12.81
C LEU A 13 11.07 10.54 11.39
N ALA A 14 11.91 11.55 11.21
CA ALA A 14 12.50 11.89 9.92
C ALA A 14 13.52 10.86 9.40
N ALA A 15 14.05 9.98 10.26
CA ALA A 15 14.94 8.88 9.86
C ALA A 15 14.21 7.68 9.24
N VAL A 16 12.87 7.64 9.27
CA VAL A 16 12.02 6.64 8.60
C VAL A 16 11.50 7.17 7.26
N GLY A 17 12.20 8.10 6.64
CA GLY A 17 11.89 8.65 5.32
C GLY A 17 12.08 7.67 4.17
N THR A 18 11.40 6.52 4.20
CA THR A 18 11.12 5.76 3.00
C THR A 18 9.94 6.44 2.32
N ALA A 19 10.14 6.92 1.11
CA ALA A 19 9.15 7.63 0.31
C ALA A 19 7.81 6.87 0.29
N GLN A 20 6.90 7.23 1.16
CA GLN A 20 5.49 6.83 1.08
C GLN A 20 4.91 7.58 -0.10
N ALA A 21 4.64 6.88 -1.18
CA ALA A 21 4.31 7.49 -2.46
C ALA A 21 2.93 7.02 -2.95
N CYS A 22 1.87 7.33 -2.22
CA CYS A 22 0.50 6.96 -2.56
C CYS A 22 -0.06 7.73 -3.75
N SER A 23 -1.08 7.20 -4.39
CA SER A 23 -1.82 7.87 -5.47
C SER A 23 -3.32 7.69 -5.26
N THR A 24 -4.10 8.77 -5.33
CA THR A 24 -5.55 8.71 -5.22
C THR A 24 -6.21 9.37 -6.43
N LEU A 25 -7.18 8.68 -7.03
CA LEU A 25 -8.08 9.19 -8.07
C LEU A 25 -9.50 9.26 -7.52
N VAL A 26 -10.19 10.36 -7.79
CA VAL A 26 -11.64 10.47 -7.60
C VAL A 26 -12.29 10.82 -8.93
N ILE A 27 -13.32 10.07 -9.29
CA ILE A 27 -14.15 10.30 -10.48
C ILE A 27 -15.54 10.71 -10.01
N GLY A 28 -15.97 11.93 -10.35
CA GLY A 28 -17.28 12.45 -9.99
C GLY A 28 -18.42 11.71 -10.69
N LYS A 29 -19.62 11.75 -10.12
CA LYS A 29 -20.79 11.01 -10.63
C LYS A 29 -21.14 11.31 -12.08
N ALA A 30 -21.08 12.57 -12.47
CA ALA A 30 -21.47 12.99 -13.82
C ALA A 30 -20.47 12.55 -14.90
N VAL A 31 -19.24 12.24 -14.55
CA VAL A 31 -18.19 11.71 -15.46
C VAL A 31 -17.89 10.23 -15.24
N SER A 32 -18.64 9.58 -14.36
CA SER A 32 -18.57 8.14 -14.13
C SER A 32 -19.50 7.37 -15.07
N GLU A 33 -19.06 6.22 -15.60
CA GLU A 33 -19.89 5.30 -16.38
C GLU A 33 -21.05 4.72 -15.59
N THR A 34 -20.85 4.52 -14.29
CA THR A 34 -21.84 3.93 -13.39
C THR A 34 -22.82 4.95 -12.80
N GLY A 35 -22.53 6.25 -12.95
CA GLY A 35 -23.25 7.32 -12.27
C GLY A 35 -22.95 7.42 -10.77
N ASN A 36 -22.03 6.60 -10.27
CA ASN A 36 -21.54 6.62 -8.89
C ASN A 36 -20.20 7.35 -8.78
N ILE A 37 -19.85 7.83 -7.60
CA ILE A 37 -18.48 8.26 -7.32
C ILE A 37 -17.59 7.01 -7.32
N ILE A 38 -16.45 7.10 -8.02
CA ILE A 38 -15.41 6.08 -7.99
C ILE A 38 -14.19 6.66 -7.30
N VAL A 39 -13.67 5.93 -6.30
CA VAL A 39 -12.42 6.27 -5.61
C VAL A 39 -11.42 5.16 -5.84
N ALA A 40 -10.25 5.51 -6.34
CA ALA A 40 -9.15 4.57 -6.56
C ALA A 40 -7.91 5.02 -5.80
N HIS A 41 -7.21 4.07 -5.18
CA HIS A 41 -6.04 4.37 -4.34
C HIS A 41 -4.96 3.30 -4.50
N ASN A 42 -3.71 3.76 -4.69
CA ASN A 42 -2.51 2.95 -4.47
C ASN A 42 -1.87 3.38 -3.16
N GLU A 43 -1.60 2.41 -2.30
CA GLU A 43 -0.71 2.61 -1.19
C GLU A 43 0.71 2.13 -1.57
N ASP A 44 1.66 3.05 -1.46
CA ASP A 44 3.07 2.79 -1.70
C ASP A 44 3.83 2.90 -0.37
N ASN A 45 4.38 1.79 0.07
CA ASN A 45 5.11 1.74 1.34
C ASN A 45 6.40 0.95 1.18
N GLY A 46 7.46 1.35 1.90
CA GLY A 46 8.75 0.65 1.91
C GLY A 46 8.75 -0.66 2.69
N GLY A 47 7.62 -1.08 3.23
CA GLY A 47 7.46 -2.33 3.95
C GLY A 47 7.32 -3.55 3.05
N ARG A 48 6.86 -4.66 3.63
CA ARG A 48 6.59 -5.88 2.88
C ARG A 48 5.38 -5.70 1.96
N LEU A 49 5.42 -6.32 0.80
CA LEU A 49 4.27 -6.44 -0.11
C LEU A 49 3.23 -7.43 0.45
N PHE A 50 2.73 -7.11 1.60
CA PHE A 50 1.81 -7.93 2.33
C PHE A 50 0.80 -7.04 3.04
N ASN A 51 -0.47 -7.25 2.74
CA ASN A 51 -1.56 -6.51 3.37
C ASN A 51 -2.65 -7.47 3.80
N MET A 52 -3.04 -7.39 5.05
CA MET A 52 -4.14 -8.16 5.61
C MET A 52 -5.43 -7.37 5.49
N GLN A 53 -6.51 -8.07 5.18
CA GLN A 53 -7.82 -7.47 5.05
C GLN A 53 -8.69 -7.82 6.26
N HIS A 54 -9.30 -6.83 6.86
CA HIS A 54 -10.14 -7.00 8.04
C HIS A 54 -11.46 -6.26 7.89
N TYR A 55 -12.51 -6.82 8.46
CA TYR A 55 -13.73 -6.10 8.80
C TYR A 55 -13.86 -6.08 10.32
N VAL A 56 -13.92 -4.89 10.88
CA VAL A 56 -14.10 -4.65 12.32
C VAL A 56 -15.58 -4.31 12.54
N PRO A 57 -16.31 -5.08 13.33
CA PRO A 57 -17.73 -4.79 13.57
C PRO A 57 -17.92 -3.51 14.40
N PRO A 58 -19.13 -2.90 14.34
CA PRO A 58 -19.47 -1.77 15.18
C PRO A 58 -19.37 -2.16 16.66
N ALA A 59 -19.03 -1.20 17.53
CA ALA A 59 -18.83 -1.45 18.95
C ALA A 59 -19.48 -0.37 19.83
N LYS A 60 -19.91 -0.79 21.03
CA LYS A 60 -20.37 0.13 22.08
C LYS A 60 -19.26 0.37 23.09
N HIS A 61 -19.10 1.60 23.49
CA HIS A 61 -18.08 2.07 24.41
C HIS A 61 -18.66 2.64 25.68
N LYS A 62 -17.92 2.54 26.78
CA LYS A 62 -18.34 3.11 28.05
C LYS A 62 -18.16 4.62 28.02
N LYS A 63 -19.07 5.34 28.69
CA LYS A 63 -18.94 6.77 28.87
C LYS A 63 -17.61 7.12 29.53
N GLY A 64 -16.85 8.04 28.88
CA GLY A 64 -15.54 8.47 29.37
C GLY A 64 -14.38 7.55 28.93
N GLU A 65 -14.65 6.53 28.09
CA GLU A 65 -13.60 5.75 27.47
C GLU A 65 -12.76 6.62 26.53
N THR A 66 -11.47 6.36 26.44
CA THR A 66 -10.53 7.06 25.54
C THR A 66 -9.81 6.08 24.64
N VAL A 67 -9.33 6.57 23.52
CA VAL A 67 -8.49 5.81 22.59
C VAL A 67 -7.18 6.55 22.34
N LYS A 68 -6.09 5.80 22.25
CA LYS A 68 -4.74 6.30 21.99
C LYS A 68 -4.05 5.41 20.97
N PHE A 69 -3.58 5.98 19.87
CA PHE A 69 -2.95 5.20 18.80
C PHE A 69 -1.43 5.20 18.90
N GLU A 70 -0.81 6.35 19.05
CA GLU A 70 0.64 6.48 19.16
C GLU A 70 1.07 6.80 20.58
N LYS A 71 2.24 6.31 20.97
CA LYS A 71 2.77 6.43 22.34
C LYS A 71 2.76 7.87 22.89
N PHE A 72 3.02 8.85 22.03
CA PHE A 72 3.13 10.26 22.42
C PHE A 72 1.87 11.09 22.10
N ALA A 73 0.89 10.49 21.43
CA ALA A 73 -0.34 11.17 21.05
C ALA A 73 -1.25 11.42 22.26
N ALA A 74 -2.18 12.34 22.10
CA ALA A 74 -3.25 12.59 23.08
C ALA A 74 -4.15 11.36 23.24
N GLU A 75 -4.76 11.23 24.41
CA GLU A 75 -5.89 10.35 24.65
C GLU A 75 -7.16 11.02 24.14
N ILE A 76 -7.76 10.44 23.11
CA ILE A 76 -8.93 11.00 22.44
C ILE A 76 -10.19 10.41 23.06
N PRO A 77 -11.18 11.22 23.49
CA PRO A 77 -12.46 10.71 23.94
C PRO A 77 -13.12 9.81 22.89
N GLN A 78 -13.52 8.60 23.29
CA GLN A 78 -14.23 7.70 22.40
C GLN A 78 -15.73 8.07 22.36
N VAL A 79 -16.37 7.81 21.22
CA VAL A 79 -17.81 7.95 21.06
C VAL A 79 -18.53 6.74 21.69
N GLU A 80 -19.82 6.88 22.04
CA GLU A 80 -20.59 5.81 22.71
C GLU A 80 -20.80 4.60 21.78
N GLU A 81 -20.88 4.84 20.46
CA GLU A 81 -20.97 3.81 19.44
C GLU A 81 -20.04 4.13 18.28
N THR A 82 -19.21 3.17 17.88
CA THR A 82 -18.38 3.25 16.67
C THR A 82 -19.02 2.47 15.55
N LEU A 83 -18.89 2.97 14.31
CA LEU A 83 -19.23 2.24 13.11
C LEU A 83 -18.26 1.06 12.91
N GLY A 84 -18.75 0.00 12.28
CA GLY A 84 -17.88 -1.02 11.73
C GLY A 84 -17.18 -0.51 10.47
N PHE A 85 -16.05 -1.11 10.14
CA PHE A 85 -15.27 -0.71 8.96
C PHE A 85 -14.42 -1.85 8.41
N TYR A 86 -14.28 -1.84 7.10
CA TYR A 86 -13.27 -2.61 6.38
C TYR A 86 -11.99 -1.78 6.30
N TRP A 87 -10.83 -2.44 6.47
CA TRP A 87 -9.53 -1.84 6.28
C TRP A 87 -8.48 -2.84 5.82
N THR A 88 -7.41 -2.33 5.22
CA THR A 88 -6.25 -3.10 4.84
C THR A 88 -5.10 -2.76 5.78
N GLN A 89 -4.66 -3.74 6.55
CA GLN A 89 -3.51 -3.62 7.44
C GLN A 89 -2.24 -3.90 6.64
N THR A 90 -1.37 -2.92 6.58
CA THR A 90 -0.02 -3.02 6.00
C THR A 90 1.03 -2.90 7.10
N PHE A 91 2.28 -3.19 6.76
CA PHE A 91 3.39 -3.12 7.70
C PHE A 91 4.53 -2.31 7.11
N VAL A 92 5.02 -1.34 7.87
CA VAL A 92 6.23 -0.60 7.56
C VAL A 92 7.49 -1.45 7.86
N PRO A 93 8.68 -1.06 7.37
CA PRO A 93 9.89 -1.89 7.49
C PRO A 93 10.28 -2.29 8.92
N ASP A 94 9.91 -1.51 9.93
CA ASP A 94 10.16 -1.80 11.33
C ASP A 94 9.10 -2.73 11.96
N GLY A 95 8.11 -3.15 11.18
CA GLY A 95 7.03 -4.03 11.60
C GLY A 95 5.83 -3.32 12.21
N ALA A 96 5.81 -1.99 12.29
CA ALA A 96 4.62 -1.28 12.76
C ALA A 96 3.44 -1.50 11.80
N SER A 97 2.28 -1.75 12.38
CA SER A 97 1.03 -1.90 11.64
C SER A 97 0.50 -0.52 11.22
N PHE A 98 0.01 -0.44 10.01
CA PHE A 98 -0.37 0.82 9.37
C PHE A 98 -1.53 0.61 8.39
N ALA A 99 -2.24 1.67 8.02
CA ALA A 99 -3.22 1.66 6.93
C ALA A 99 -3.47 3.06 6.39
N ASP A 100 -3.65 3.19 5.09
CA ASP A 100 -4.03 4.45 4.44
C ASP A 100 -5.48 4.44 3.91
N GLY A 101 -6.19 3.31 3.99
CA GLY A 101 -7.54 3.19 3.46
C GLY A 101 -8.51 2.47 4.40
N PHE A 102 -9.73 3.02 4.50
CA PHE A 102 -10.86 2.47 5.23
C PHE A 102 -12.16 2.63 4.44
N PHE A 103 -13.12 1.74 4.66
CA PHE A 103 -14.49 1.87 4.19
C PHE A 103 -15.43 1.45 5.32
N ASN A 104 -16.31 2.36 5.78
CA ASN A 104 -17.15 2.10 6.95
C ASN A 104 -18.60 1.71 6.61
N ASP A 105 -19.36 1.30 7.63
CA ASP A 105 -20.75 0.84 7.52
C ASP A 105 -21.70 1.90 6.98
N ALA A 106 -21.36 3.18 7.12
CA ALA A 106 -22.13 4.28 6.54
C ALA A 106 -21.78 4.55 5.07
N GLY A 107 -20.83 3.79 4.48
CA GLY A 107 -20.41 3.93 3.09
C GLY A 107 -19.36 5.00 2.84
N VAL A 108 -18.66 5.45 3.88
CA VAL A 108 -17.60 6.45 3.77
C VAL A 108 -16.25 5.79 3.52
N VAL A 109 -15.62 6.16 2.40
CA VAL A 109 -14.20 5.88 2.13
C VAL A 109 -13.34 6.91 2.83
N VAL A 110 -12.26 6.46 3.46
CA VAL A 110 -11.16 7.28 3.96
C VAL A 110 -9.88 6.81 3.31
N ALA A 111 -9.26 7.65 2.48
CA ALA A 111 -7.95 7.40 1.88
C ALA A 111 -7.02 8.59 2.17
N THR A 112 -5.71 8.38 2.15
CA THR A 112 -4.77 9.45 2.48
C THR A 112 -3.48 9.34 1.68
N ASN A 113 -2.91 10.51 1.36
CA ASN A 113 -1.63 10.66 0.69
C ASN A 113 -0.69 11.51 1.55
N TRP A 114 0.52 11.05 1.79
CA TRP A 114 1.57 11.90 2.33
C TRP A 114 1.83 13.09 1.39
N CYS A 115 2.06 14.26 1.96
CA CYS A 115 2.38 15.48 1.20
C CYS A 115 3.58 16.18 1.83
N GLY A 116 4.62 16.40 1.05
CA GLY A 116 5.79 17.14 1.49
C GLY A 116 5.43 18.55 1.99
N GLU A 117 5.85 18.87 3.19
CA GLU A 117 5.53 20.12 3.87
C GLU A 117 6.77 20.89 4.32
N ILE A 118 6.59 22.18 4.54
CA ILE A 118 7.56 23.00 5.25
C ILE A 118 7.37 22.75 6.75
N PHE A 119 8.34 22.11 7.39
CA PHE A 119 8.30 21.92 8.84
C PHE A 119 8.53 23.26 9.56
N ASP A 120 7.60 23.65 10.43
CA ASP A 120 7.69 24.86 11.24
C ASP A 120 7.28 24.54 12.68
N ALA A 121 8.27 24.34 13.54
CA ALA A 121 8.05 23.99 14.95
C ALA A 121 7.26 25.06 15.73
N ASP A 122 7.34 26.33 15.32
CA ASP A 122 6.62 27.42 15.97
C ASP A 122 5.12 27.45 15.62
N ARG A 123 4.73 26.74 14.56
CA ARG A 123 3.34 26.55 14.13
C ARG A 123 2.70 25.30 14.69
N MET A 124 3.47 24.38 15.27
CA MET A 124 2.97 23.15 15.84
C MET A 124 2.36 23.41 17.22
N GLU A 125 1.09 23.83 17.23
CA GLU A 125 0.30 23.95 18.45
C GLU A 125 -0.42 22.62 18.68
N VAL A 126 0.03 21.83 19.66
CA VAL A 126 -0.56 20.55 20.03
C VAL A 126 -0.91 20.50 21.51
N LYS A 127 -2.07 19.91 21.82
CA LYS A 127 -2.53 19.65 23.18
C LYS A 127 -2.26 18.18 23.53
N ASP A 128 -1.69 17.94 24.69
CA ASP A 128 -1.44 16.59 25.25
C ASP A 128 -0.66 15.64 24.31
N GLY A 129 0.16 16.21 23.41
CA GLY A 129 0.92 15.47 22.40
C GLY A 129 0.29 15.48 21.00
N GLY A 130 -0.94 16.01 20.87
CA GLY A 130 -1.60 16.15 19.57
C GLY A 130 -2.22 14.86 19.02
N ILE A 131 -2.72 14.95 17.81
CA ILE A 131 -3.26 13.81 17.05
C ILE A 131 -2.34 13.49 15.87
N GLY A 132 -2.06 12.21 15.68
CA GLY A 132 -1.26 11.71 14.58
C GLY A 132 -2.07 10.99 13.51
N TYR A 133 -1.48 9.98 12.90
CA TYR A 133 -2.12 9.19 11.84
C TYR A 133 -3.41 8.47 12.27
N GLY A 134 -3.65 8.29 13.56
CA GLY A 134 -4.89 7.75 14.12
C GLY A 134 -6.15 8.52 13.74
N ILE A 135 -6.03 9.79 13.30
CA ILE A 135 -7.18 10.61 12.88
C ILE A 135 -8.02 9.92 11.78
N ARG A 136 -7.39 9.22 10.83
CA ARG A 136 -8.09 8.51 9.74
C ARG A 136 -8.99 7.39 10.26
N ARG A 137 -8.53 6.64 11.24
CA ARG A 137 -9.33 5.60 11.88
C ARG A 137 -10.45 6.19 12.72
N LEU A 138 -10.19 7.27 13.48
CA LEU A 138 -11.23 7.97 14.23
C LEU A 138 -12.35 8.47 13.32
N VAL A 139 -12.00 8.97 12.13
CA VAL A 139 -12.99 9.37 11.13
C VAL A 139 -13.77 8.16 10.61
N ALA A 140 -13.09 7.06 10.27
CA ALA A 140 -13.75 5.82 9.81
C ALA A 140 -14.71 5.24 10.85
N GLU A 141 -14.36 5.32 12.14
CA GLU A 141 -15.18 4.84 13.26
C GLU A 141 -16.43 5.72 13.51
N ARG A 142 -16.49 6.96 12.99
CA ARG A 142 -17.45 7.97 13.47
C ARG A 142 -18.26 8.66 12.38
N ALA A 143 -17.75 8.75 11.15
CA ALA A 143 -18.37 9.56 10.11
C ALA A 143 -19.50 8.82 9.39
N HIS A 144 -20.68 9.42 9.30
CA HIS A 144 -21.82 8.91 8.55
C HIS A 144 -21.94 9.50 7.13
N SER A 145 -21.08 10.46 6.78
CA SER A 145 -20.98 11.02 5.44
C SER A 145 -19.58 11.60 5.19
N ALA A 146 -19.25 11.83 3.92
CA ALA A 146 -17.99 12.46 3.53
C ALA A 146 -17.85 13.89 4.10
N ARG A 147 -18.95 14.63 4.20
CA ARG A 147 -18.97 15.96 4.82
C ARG A 147 -18.71 15.89 6.33
N GLU A 148 -19.39 14.98 7.02
CA GLU A 148 -19.18 14.76 8.44
C GLU A 148 -17.76 14.29 8.76
N ALA A 149 -17.13 13.52 7.85
CA ALA A 149 -15.72 13.14 7.96
C ALA A 149 -14.79 14.38 8.03
N VAL A 150 -15.05 15.41 7.20
CA VAL A 150 -14.33 16.69 7.26
C VAL A 150 -14.61 17.38 8.60
N ASP A 151 -15.86 17.41 9.07
CA ASP A 151 -16.24 18.07 10.32
C ASP A 151 -15.57 17.41 11.54
N ILE A 152 -15.58 16.08 11.61
CA ILE A 152 -14.92 15.33 12.68
C ILE A 152 -13.40 15.56 12.65
N ALA A 153 -12.77 15.43 11.48
CA ALA A 153 -11.34 15.64 11.35
C ALA A 153 -10.92 17.05 11.79
N THR A 154 -11.59 18.08 11.28
CA THR A 154 -11.26 19.49 11.60
C THR A 154 -11.54 19.85 13.06
N LYS A 155 -12.57 19.25 13.67
CA LYS A 155 -12.83 19.39 15.11
C LYS A 155 -11.71 18.78 15.96
N LEU A 156 -11.24 17.59 15.60
CA LEU A 156 -10.11 16.94 16.27
C LEU A 156 -8.82 17.76 16.12
N LEU A 157 -8.57 18.33 14.94
CA LEU A 157 -7.43 19.22 14.71
C LEU A 157 -7.51 20.50 15.55
N ALA A 158 -8.70 21.11 15.66
CA ALA A 158 -8.91 22.30 16.48
C ALA A 158 -8.69 22.03 17.98
N GLU A 159 -9.03 20.83 18.45
CA GLU A 159 -8.90 20.46 19.85
C GLU A 159 -7.49 20.02 20.23
N PHE A 160 -6.85 19.17 19.40
CA PHE A 160 -5.60 18.49 19.75
C PHE A 160 -4.39 18.98 18.96
N GLY A 161 -4.59 19.53 17.76
CA GLY A 161 -3.50 19.84 16.82
C GLY A 161 -2.85 18.60 16.21
N TYR A 162 -2.31 18.74 15.00
CA TYR A 162 -1.68 17.65 14.25
C TYR A 162 -0.16 17.68 14.39
N PHE A 163 0.48 16.55 14.68
CA PHE A 163 1.91 16.49 14.93
C PHE A 163 2.75 15.69 13.89
N HIS A 164 2.07 15.00 12.96
CA HIS A 164 2.73 14.24 11.91
C HIS A 164 2.95 15.05 10.63
N ASP A 165 3.59 14.40 9.65
CA ASP A 165 3.84 14.94 8.32
C ASP A 165 2.55 15.32 7.60
N GLY A 166 2.63 16.34 6.74
CA GLY A 166 1.54 16.83 5.94
C GLY A 166 0.84 15.75 5.12
N ARG A 167 -0.49 15.82 5.04
CA ARG A 167 -1.31 14.85 4.32
C ARG A 167 -2.48 15.49 3.61
N THR A 168 -2.91 14.84 2.52
CA THR A 168 -4.22 15.08 1.92
C THR A 168 -5.08 13.84 2.14
N TYR A 169 -6.17 13.99 2.88
CA TYR A 169 -7.21 12.98 3.06
C TYR A 169 -8.26 13.11 1.99
N THR A 170 -8.76 11.97 1.49
CA THR A 170 -9.92 11.88 0.62
C THR A 170 -11.04 11.18 1.37
N PHE A 171 -12.15 11.86 1.54
CA PHE A 171 -13.39 11.33 2.09
C PHE A 171 -14.44 11.29 1.01
N ALA A 172 -15.08 10.16 0.80
CA ALA A 172 -16.12 10.01 -0.21
C ALA A 172 -17.22 9.07 0.24
N ASP A 173 -18.44 9.39 -0.09
CA ASP A 173 -19.61 8.52 0.01
C ASP A 173 -20.38 8.49 -1.33
N ALA A 174 -21.56 7.89 -1.36
CA ALA A 174 -22.35 7.83 -2.58
C ALA A 174 -22.86 9.21 -3.06
N ASN A 175 -22.85 10.23 -2.22
CA ASN A 175 -23.43 11.53 -2.50
C ASN A 175 -22.40 12.58 -2.88
N GLU A 176 -21.28 12.62 -2.16
CA GLU A 176 -20.24 13.64 -2.37
C GLU A 176 -18.85 13.12 -2.00
N ALA A 177 -17.83 13.81 -2.51
CA ALA A 177 -16.44 13.58 -2.15
C ALA A 177 -15.76 14.88 -1.74
N TRP A 178 -14.86 14.77 -0.77
CA TRP A 178 -14.08 15.87 -0.21
C TRP A 178 -12.61 15.50 -0.12
N GLN A 179 -11.77 16.51 -0.29
CA GLN A 179 -10.37 16.40 0.09
C GLN A 179 -10.05 17.37 1.22
N LEU A 180 -9.31 16.90 2.22
CA LEU A 180 -8.84 17.67 3.35
C LEU A 180 -7.32 17.61 3.39
N ALA A 181 -6.67 18.72 3.06
CA ALA A 181 -5.23 18.89 3.21
C ALA A 181 -4.92 19.37 4.63
N ILE A 182 -4.04 18.66 5.32
CA ILE A 182 -3.65 18.93 6.72
C ILE A 182 -2.15 19.22 6.76
N HIS A 183 -1.81 20.24 7.52
CA HIS A 183 -0.46 20.62 7.93
C HIS A 183 -0.37 20.59 9.45
N GLN A 184 0.77 20.92 10.02
CA GLN A 184 1.05 20.91 11.47
C GLN A 184 0.07 21.78 12.29
N GLY A 185 -0.20 21.36 13.52
CA GLY A 185 -1.10 22.05 14.44
C GLY A 185 -2.55 22.02 13.94
N ASN A 186 -3.28 23.12 14.10
CA ASN A 186 -4.61 23.30 13.50
C ASN A 186 -4.50 24.09 12.19
N SER A 187 -3.95 23.46 11.15
CA SER A 187 -3.74 24.08 9.84
C SER A 187 -4.25 23.17 8.75
N TRP A 188 -5.34 23.56 8.07
CA TRP A 188 -5.99 22.73 7.07
C TRP A 188 -6.76 23.56 6.03
N ALA A 189 -6.96 22.95 4.86
CA ALA A 189 -7.90 23.40 3.83
C ALA A 189 -8.65 22.18 3.27
N ALA A 190 -9.94 22.35 2.97
CA ALA A 190 -10.77 21.30 2.41
C ALA A 190 -11.49 21.76 1.14
N ARG A 191 -11.68 20.86 0.19
CA ARG A 191 -12.41 21.10 -1.05
C ARG A 191 -13.42 19.98 -1.33
N LYS A 192 -14.65 20.39 -1.68
CA LYS A 192 -15.64 19.51 -2.28
C LYS A 192 -15.25 19.22 -3.74
N ILE A 193 -15.34 17.96 -4.12
CA ILE A 193 -15.13 17.53 -5.51
C ILE A 193 -16.49 17.56 -6.23
N HIS A 194 -16.54 18.21 -7.38
CA HIS A 194 -17.77 18.34 -8.15
C HIS A 194 -18.04 17.08 -8.99
N ASP A 195 -19.31 16.84 -9.28
CA ASP A 195 -19.75 15.64 -10.01
C ASP A 195 -19.21 15.52 -11.44
N ASN A 196 -18.85 16.65 -12.06
CA ASN A 196 -18.39 16.72 -13.45
C ASN A 196 -16.85 16.75 -13.60
N GLU A 197 -16.11 16.46 -12.53
CA GLU A 197 -14.65 16.51 -12.56
C GLU A 197 -13.99 15.22 -12.11
N VAL A 198 -12.72 15.10 -12.46
CA VAL A 198 -11.77 14.12 -11.93
C VAL A 198 -10.70 14.84 -11.12
N VAL A 199 -10.25 14.20 -10.06
CA VAL A 199 -9.17 14.69 -9.19
C VAL A 199 -8.13 13.61 -9.02
N TYR A 200 -6.86 13.97 -9.19
CA TYR A 200 -5.73 13.08 -8.95
C TYR A 200 -4.77 13.71 -7.93
N ILE A 201 -4.47 12.97 -6.87
CA ILE A 201 -3.56 13.39 -5.81
C ILE A 201 -2.37 12.43 -5.72
N PRO A 202 -1.16 12.92 -5.99
CA PRO A 202 0.09 12.22 -5.66
C PRO A 202 0.56 12.58 -4.24
N ASN A 203 1.88 12.74 -4.02
CA ASN A 203 2.45 13.07 -2.71
C ASN A 203 2.90 14.53 -2.56
N ASN A 204 2.11 15.44 -3.06
CA ASN A 204 2.30 16.87 -2.83
C ASN A 204 0.96 17.57 -2.66
N PHE A 205 0.96 18.66 -1.93
CA PHE A 205 -0.24 19.49 -1.83
C PHE A 205 -0.58 20.08 -3.19
N MET A 206 -1.87 19.97 -3.58
CA MET A 206 -2.36 20.40 -4.90
C MET A 206 -3.25 21.66 -4.83
N MET A 207 -3.79 22.01 -3.64
CA MET A 207 -4.73 23.13 -3.48
C MET A 207 -4.03 24.49 -3.61
N ASP A 208 -4.06 25.08 -4.79
CA ASP A 208 -3.41 26.36 -5.10
C ASP A 208 -4.38 27.52 -5.33
N LYS A 209 -5.69 27.25 -5.37
CA LYS A 209 -6.74 28.23 -5.69
C LYS A 209 -7.95 28.11 -4.76
N VAL A 210 -7.72 28.19 -3.44
CA VAL A 210 -8.80 28.18 -2.47
C VAL A 210 -9.57 29.52 -2.54
N ASP A 211 -10.80 29.49 -3.05
CA ASP A 211 -11.66 30.66 -3.09
C ASP A 211 -12.31 30.89 -1.73
N LEU A 212 -11.88 31.94 -1.03
CA LEU A 212 -12.37 32.28 0.31
C LEU A 212 -13.84 32.75 0.32
N ASN A 213 -14.41 33.09 -0.84
CA ASN A 213 -15.82 33.49 -0.97
C ASN A 213 -16.75 32.32 -1.28
N ASP A 214 -16.24 31.26 -1.90
CA ASP A 214 -17.01 30.05 -2.22
C ASP A 214 -17.00 29.05 -1.02
N LYS A 215 -17.93 29.23 -0.10
CA LYS A 215 -18.08 28.38 1.08
C LYS A 215 -18.75 27.02 0.80
N GLU A 216 -19.35 26.85 -0.35
CA GLU A 216 -19.95 25.60 -0.82
C GLU A 216 -18.86 24.59 -1.22
N THR A 217 -17.86 25.08 -1.94
CA THR A 217 -16.76 24.26 -2.46
C THR A 217 -15.58 24.20 -1.50
N TRP A 218 -15.27 25.30 -0.79
CA TRP A 218 -14.05 25.44 -0.01
C TRP A 218 -14.30 25.69 1.47
N ARG A 219 -13.47 25.05 2.28
CA ARG A 219 -13.38 25.29 3.72
C ARG A 219 -11.90 25.40 4.09
N ILE A 220 -11.59 26.30 5.01
CA ILE A 220 -10.21 26.54 5.45
C ILE A 220 -10.22 27.00 6.91
N GLU A 221 -9.18 26.65 7.67
CA GLU A 221 -8.96 27.21 9.00
C GLU A 221 -8.70 28.72 8.92
N PRO A 222 -9.58 29.56 9.47
CA PRO A 222 -9.46 31.04 9.33
C PRO A 222 -8.13 31.58 9.84
N LYS A 223 -7.64 31.09 10.96
CA LYS A 223 -6.35 31.51 11.55
C LYS A 223 -5.17 31.27 10.62
N GLN A 224 -5.28 30.28 9.72
CA GLN A 224 -4.24 30.03 8.72
C GLN A 224 -4.15 31.14 7.69
N VAL A 225 -5.28 31.68 7.26
CA VAL A 225 -5.33 32.83 6.34
C VAL A 225 -4.80 34.09 7.04
N GLU A 226 -5.27 34.37 8.27
CA GLU A 226 -4.80 35.51 9.07
C GLU A 226 -3.27 35.46 9.28
N ARG A 227 -2.73 34.29 9.59
CA ARG A 227 -1.30 34.07 9.77
C ARG A 227 -0.54 34.32 8.45
N ALA A 228 -1.04 33.81 7.34
CA ALA A 228 -0.41 34.02 6.02
C ALA A 228 -0.40 35.51 5.61
N VAL A 229 -1.44 36.27 5.95
CA VAL A 229 -1.47 37.73 5.77
C VAL A 229 -0.42 38.43 6.64
N LYS A 230 -0.37 38.07 7.93
CA LYS A 230 0.62 38.61 8.87
C LYS A 230 2.06 38.35 8.44
N ASP A 231 2.32 37.16 7.86
CA ASP A 231 3.65 36.73 7.39
C ASP A 231 3.97 37.29 5.99
N GLY A 232 3.07 38.08 5.37
CA GLY A 232 3.26 38.62 4.03
C GLY A 232 3.17 37.58 2.90
N ARG A 233 2.63 36.41 3.18
CA ARG A 233 2.47 35.31 2.21
C ARG A 233 1.13 35.34 1.46
N HIS A 234 0.20 36.18 1.91
CA HIS A 234 -1.11 36.38 1.28
C HIS A 234 -1.54 37.84 1.39
N ASP A 235 -2.10 38.39 0.32
CA ASP A 235 -2.75 39.71 0.34
C ASP A 235 -4.19 39.56 0.86
N ALA A 236 -4.53 40.23 1.95
CA ALA A 236 -5.86 40.18 2.57
C ALA A 236 -6.99 40.62 1.60
N LYS A 237 -6.70 41.36 0.53
CA LYS A 237 -7.67 41.77 -0.47
C LYS A 237 -7.90 40.71 -1.56
N ASN A 238 -7.02 39.72 -1.67
CA ASN A 238 -7.17 38.66 -2.65
C ASN A 238 -8.07 37.55 -2.10
N PRO A 239 -9.23 37.27 -2.69
CA PRO A 239 -10.09 36.18 -2.25
C PRO A 239 -9.54 34.78 -2.60
N ILE A 240 -8.53 34.70 -3.46
CA ILE A 240 -7.94 33.42 -3.86
C ILE A 240 -6.68 33.16 -3.03
N PHE A 241 -6.79 32.21 -2.12
CA PHE A 241 -5.72 31.80 -1.24
C PHE A 241 -4.95 30.61 -1.82
N ASN A 242 -3.64 30.73 -1.93
CA ASN A 242 -2.79 29.65 -2.38
C ASN A 242 -2.28 28.85 -1.17
N TRP A 243 -3.05 27.83 -0.75
CA TRP A 243 -2.71 26.94 0.34
C TRP A 243 -1.32 26.30 0.15
N ARG A 244 -1.08 25.75 -1.04
CA ARG A 244 0.17 25.08 -1.38
C ARG A 244 1.39 25.94 -1.09
N LYS A 245 1.42 27.20 -1.55
CA LYS A 245 2.55 28.12 -1.32
C LYS A 245 2.84 28.42 0.14
N VAL A 246 1.85 28.22 1.01
CA VAL A 246 2.00 28.52 2.45
C VAL A 246 2.60 27.32 3.21
N VAL A 247 2.27 26.09 2.81
CA VAL A 247 2.56 24.90 3.61
C VAL A 247 3.45 23.87 2.90
N ALA A 248 3.50 23.85 1.56
CA ALA A 248 4.19 22.80 0.83
C ALA A 248 5.71 23.02 0.79
N GLN A 249 6.44 21.93 0.86
CA GLN A 249 7.81 21.86 0.40
C GLN A 249 7.80 21.74 -1.13
N GLU A 250 7.94 22.87 -1.82
CA GLU A 250 7.79 22.96 -3.27
C GLU A 250 8.74 22.03 -4.04
N SER A 251 9.94 21.76 -3.53
CA SER A 251 10.88 20.83 -4.15
C SER A 251 10.28 19.44 -4.38
N VAL A 252 9.40 18.96 -3.48
CA VAL A 252 8.76 17.64 -3.60
C VAL A 252 7.88 17.54 -4.86
N ARG A 253 7.27 18.65 -5.29
CA ARG A 253 6.48 18.71 -6.52
C ARG A 253 7.33 18.48 -7.77
N HIS A 254 8.57 18.93 -7.74
CA HIS A 254 9.54 18.84 -8.84
C HIS A 254 10.37 17.54 -8.81
N GLU A 255 10.33 16.79 -7.71
CA GLU A 255 10.96 15.49 -7.64
C GLU A 255 10.42 14.58 -8.74
N ARG A 256 11.31 13.94 -9.49
CA ARG A 256 10.94 13.15 -10.67
C ARG A 256 9.89 12.09 -10.34
N TRP A 257 10.04 11.38 -9.23
CA TRP A 257 9.10 10.35 -8.79
C TRP A 257 7.68 10.87 -8.51
N ASN A 258 7.50 12.17 -8.28
CA ASN A 258 6.22 12.82 -8.04
C ASN A 258 5.69 13.53 -9.32
N ALA A 259 6.55 14.25 -10.03
CA ALA A 259 6.21 14.93 -11.27
C ALA A 259 5.75 13.94 -12.35
N ASN A 260 6.46 12.83 -12.55
CA ASN A 260 6.12 11.83 -13.56
C ASN A 260 4.74 11.19 -13.32
N ARG A 261 4.35 10.96 -12.07
CA ARG A 261 3.01 10.45 -11.75
C ARG A 261 1.91 11.44 -12.16
N ASN A 262 2.14 12.74 -11.96
CA ASN A 262 1.22 13.78 -12.45
C ASN A 262 1.14 13.80 -13.98
N VAL A 263 2.29 13.74 -14.66
CA VAL A 263 2.32 13.70 -16.14
C VAL A 263 1.52 12.50 -16.66
N LEU A 264 1.77 11.31 -16.14
CA LEU A 264 1.07 10.09 -16.53
C LEU A 264 -0.43 10.16 -16.25
N ALA A 265 -0.81 10.58 -15.03
CA ALA A 265 -2.21 10.68 -14.64
C ALA A 265 -2.98 11.67 -15.50
N TRP A 266 -2.48 12.88 -15.67
CA TRP A 266 -3.18 13.91 -16.40
C TRP A 266 -3.22 13.63 -17.92
N LYS A 267 -2.17 13.06 -18.49
CA LYS A 267 -2.18 12.57 -19.88
C LYS A 267 -3.26 11.49 -20.07
N PHE A 268 -3.35 10.53 -19.14
CA PHE A 268 -4.37 9.48 -19.18
C PHE A 268 -5.80 10.04 -19.03
N LEU A 269 -6.01 10.94 -18.07
CA LEU A 269 -7.34 11.47 -17.75
C LEU A 269 -7.87 12.47 -18.79
N THR A 270 -6.99 13.32 -19.31
CA THR A 270 -7.38 14.48 -20.14
C THR A 270 -6.82 14.45 -21.57
N GLY A 271 -5.86 13.57 -21.85
CA GLY A 271 -5.10 13.59 -23.11
C GLY A 271 -4.04 14.70 -23.19
N VAL A 272 -3.93 15.55 -22.17
CA VAL A 272 -2.97 16.67 -22.13
C VAL A 272 -1.71 16.24 -21.38
N GLU A 273 -0.56 16.50 -22.01
CA GLU A 273 0.75 16.28 -21.40
C GLU A 273 1.25 17.60 -20.78
N TYR A 274 1.42 17.57 -19.47
CA TYR A 274 1.94 18.70 -18.70
C TYR A 274 3.42 18.48 -18.43
N ASN A 275 4.30 19.30 -19.01
CA ASN A 275 5.77 19.19 -18.83
C ASN A 275 6.31 20.13 -17.75
N ASP A 276 5.47 21.00 -17.21
CA ASP A 276 5.82 21.97 -16.17
C ASP A 276 5.06 21.61 -14.88
N PRO A 277 5.76 21.20 -13.81
CA PRO A 277 5.11 20.87 -12.55
C PRO A 277 4.23 21.97 -11.98
N GLU A 278 4.54 23.25 -12.24
CA GLU A 278 3.72 24.37 -11.77
C GLU A 278 2.33 24.42 -12.43
N LYS A 279 2.17 23.77 -13.58
CA LYS A 279 0.93 23.74 -14.35
C LYS A 279 0.08 22.49 -14.12
N PHE A 280 0.50 21.56 -13.26
CA PHE A 280 -0.33 20.40 -12.94
C PHE A 280 -1.65 20.86 -12.32
N PRO A 281 -2.79 20.50 -12.94
CA PRO A 281 -4.08 20.88 -12.40
C PRO A 281 -4.38 20.12 -11.09
N TYR A 282 -5.19 20.72 -10.25
CA TYR A 282 -5.75 20.02 -9.09
C TYR A 282 -6.88 19.09 -9.50
N SER A 283 -7.75 19.56 -10.40
CA SER A 283 -8.87 18.80 -10.96
C SER A 283 -9.05 19.17 -12.44
N ALA A 284 -9.79 18.32 -13.16
CA ALA A 284 -10.17 18.60 -14.54
C ALA A 284 -11.64 18.20 -14.78
N VAL A 285 -12.36 19.06 -15.51
CA VAL A 285 -13.62 18.70 -16.14
C VAL A 285 -13.29 17.93 -17.41
N ILE A 286 -13.93 16.77 -17.61
CA ILE A 286 -13.69 15.91 -18.78
C ILE A 286 -15.00 15.60 -19.48
N ASP A 287 -14.93 15.40 -20.80
CA ASP A 287 -16.11 15.13 -21.63
C ASP A 287 -16.42 13.63 -21.78
N ARG A 288 -15.47 12.77 -21.41
CA ARG A 288 -15.64 11.32 -21.49
C ARG A 288 -16.08 10.73 -20.16
N LYS A 289 -16.77 9.59 -20.22
CA LYS A 289 -17.06 8.77 -19.03
C LYS A 289 -15.88 7.89 -18.70
N LEU A 290 -15.64 7.70 -17.41
CA LEU A 290 -14.62 6.80 -16.87
C LEU A 290 -15.29 5.74 -16.00
N GLY A 291 -14.84 4.51 -16.16
CA GLY A 291 -15.33 3.37 -15.39
C GLY A 291 -14.31 2.85 -14.38
N VAL A 292 -14.70 1.77 -13.72
CA VAL A 292 -13.82 1.02 -12.80
C VAL A 292 -12.56 0.54 -13.54
N LYS A 293 -12.68 0.10 -14.80
CA LYS A 293 -11.52 -0.33 -15.61
C LYS A 293 -10.54 0.80 -15.87
N ASP A 294 -11.01 2.02 -16.13
CA ASP A 294 -10.13 3.18 -16.31
C ASP A 294 -9.39 3.51 -15.01
N ALA A 295 -10.06 3.41 -13.87
CA ALA A 295 -9.43 3.60 -12.57
C ALA A 295 -8.35 2.55 -12.30
N MET A 296 -8.61 1.26 -12.58
CA MET A 296 -7.62 0.19 -12.50
C MET A 296 -6.44 0.43 -13.45
N ALA A 297 -6.72 0.87 -14.69
CA ALA A 297 -5.69 1.17 -15.68
C ALA A 297 -4.79 2.33 -15.23
N LEU A 298 -5.37 3.39 -14.66
CA LEU A 298 -4.60 4.51 -14.10
C LEU A 298 -3.66 4.03 -12.98
N LEU A 299 -4.14 3.21 -12.04
CA LEU A 299 -3.33 2.70 -10.94
C LEU A 299 -2.15 1.82 -11.41
N ARG A 300 -2.19 1.32 -12.66
CA ARG A 300 -1.15 0.48 -13.29
C ARG A 300 -0.14 1.26 -14.12
N LEU A 301 -0.30 2.57 -14.29
CA LEU A 301 0.54 3.34 -15.22
C LEU A 301 2.00 3.35 -14.79
N HIS A 302 2.85 3.14 -15.79
CA HIS A 302 4.31 3.19 -15.73
C HIS A 302 4.85 4.20 -16.72
N GLU A 303 6.11 4.55 -16.57
CA GLU A 303 6.86 5.27 -17.60
C GLU A 303 7.18 4.34 -18.79
N ASP A 304 7.20 4.90 -19.99
CA ASP A 304 7.35 4.13 -21.26
C ASP A 304 8.67 3.34 -21.37
N TYR A 305 9.71 3.76 -20.65
CA TYR A 305 11.02 3.06 -20.70
C TYR A 305 11.12 1.83 -19.78
N ILE A 306 10.07 1.51 -19.03
CA ILE A 306 10.06 0.35 -18.15
C ILE A 306 10.10 -0.93 -18.98
N GLY A 307 11.05 -1.80 -18.65
CA GLY A 307 11.27 -3.06 -19.36
C GLY A 307 12.40 -3.03 -20.37
N GLN A 308 12.98 -1.88 -20.68
CA GLN A 308 14.19 -1.80 -21.49
C GLN A 308 15.42 -1.87 -20.57
N ASP A 309 16.30 -2.83 -20.76
CA ASP A 309 17.59 -3.02 -20.06
C ASP A 309 17.54 -2.86 -18.52
N GLN A 310 16.37 -3.02 -17.94
CA GLN A 310 16.15 -2.89 -16.50
C GLN A 310 16.37 -4.23 -15.80
N GLU A 311 17.02 -4.21 -14.67
CA GLU A 311 17.30 -5.44 -13.92
C GLU A 311 16.07 -5.98 -13.20
N LEU A 312 15.26 -5.08 -12.66
CA LEU A 312 13.93 -5.38 -12.15
C LEU A 312 12.91 -4.49 -12.85
N TYR A 313 11.71 -5.01 -13.11
CA TYR A 313 10.67 -4.29 -13.83
C TYR A 313 10.33 -2.93 -13.22
N HIS A 314 10.34 -2.84 -11.89
CA HIS A 314 10.04 -1.60 -11.16
C HIS A 314 11.27 -0.88 -10.61
N SER A 315 12.48 -1.37 -10.88
CA SER A 315 13.69 -0.87 -10.20
C SER A 315 13.98 0.62 -10.39
N LYS A 316 13.49 1.19 -11.49
CA LYS A 316 13.61 2.61 -11.81
C LYS A 316 12.26 3.25 -12.14
N SER A 317 11.16 2.54 -11.86
CA SER A 317 9.84 3.08 -12.12
C SER A 317 9.53 4.22 -11.16
N GLU A 318 9.22 5.36 -11.74
CA GLU A 318 8.69 6.52 -11.08
C GLU A 318 7.24 6.79 -11.52
N GLY A 319 6.58 5.73 -12.01
CA GLY A 319 5.18 5.72 -12.40
C GLY A 319 4.21 5.66 -11.22
N ILE A 320 2.92 5.57 -11.53
CA ILE A 320 1.84 5.42 -10.54
C ILE A 320 1.90 4.03 -9.89
N CYS A 321 2.15 2.98 -10.67
CA CYS A 321 2.56 1.69 -10.15
C CYS A 321 4.08 1.64 -10.06
N ARG A 322 4.60 1.24 -8.92
CA ARG A 322 6.04 1.23 -8.64
C ARG A 322 6.42 0.05 -7.74
N THR A 323 7.70 -0.09 -7.45
CA THR A 323 8.21 -1.19 -6.61
C THR A 323 7.52 -1.27 -5.25
N THR A 324 7.16 -0.11 -4.70
CA THR A 324 6.51 0.03 -3.39
C THR A 324 4.99 -0.05 -3.41
N SER A 325 4.35 -0.06 -4.58
CA SER A 325 2.90 -0.24 -4.68
C SER A 325 2.53 -1.66 -4.29
N HIS A 326 1.88 -1.83 -3.15
CA HIS A 326 1.56 -3.15 -2.62
C HIS A 326 0.10 -3.31 -2.26
N ASP A 327 -0.64 -2.22 -2.20
CA ASP A 327 -2.07 -2.21 -1.99
C ASP A 327 -2.73 -1.28 -3.01
N SER A 328 -3.67 -1.83 -3.78
CA SER A 328 -4.43 -1.05 -4.76
C SER A 328 -5.89 -1.42 -4.65
N ILE A 329 -6.74 -0.41 -4.53
CA ILE A 329 -8.18 -0.61 -4.39
C ILE A 329 -8.95 0.42 -5.20
N VAL A 330 -10.08 -0.02 -5.80
CA VAL A 330 -11.03 0.84 -6.51
C VAL A 330 -12.41 0.60 -5.93
N TYR A 331 -13.04 1.63 -5.39
CA TYR A 331 -14.40 1.60 -4.87
C TYR A 331 -15.37 2.20 -5.89
N ASN A 332 -16.51 1.54 -6.13
CA ASN A 332 -17.65 2.06 -6.86
C ASN A 332 -18.80 2.28 -5.86
N LEU A 333 -18.93 3.52 -5.36
CA LEU A 333 -19.77 3.85 -4.20
C LEU A 333 -21.25 3.88 -4.57
N THR A 334 -22.06 3.08 -3.87
CA THR A 334 -23.51 2.99 -4.09
C THR A 334 -24.29 3.56 -2.91
N ALA A 335 -25.54 3.99 -3.15
CA ALA A 335 -26.42 4.53 -2.11
C ALA A 335 -26.71 3.51 -0.97
N ASP A 336 -26.70 2.21 -1.27
CA ASP A 336 -26.71 1.15 -0.26
C ASP A 336 -25.26 0.71 -0.03
N PRO A 337 -24.62 1.08 1.09
CA PRO A 337 -23.21 0.75 1.32
C PRO A 337 -22.88 -0.73 1.25
N THR A 338 -23.85 -1.59 1.59
CA THR A 338 -23.68 -3.06 1.53
C THR A 338 -23.54 -3.59 0.11
N LEU A 339 -23.94 -2.80 -0.90
CA LEU A 339 -23.80 -3.09 -2.32
C LEU A 339 -22.64 -2.36 -2.98
N THR A 340 -21.86 -1.59 -2.20
CA THR A 340 -20.64 -0.98 -2.70
C THR A 340 -19.65 -2.08 -3.07
N GLU A 341 -19.27 -2.07 -4.34
CA GLU A 341 -18.29 -2.97 -4.91
C GLU A 341 -16.90 -2.36 -4.81
N ALA A 342 -15.95 -3.11 -4.33
CA ALA A 342 -14.55 -2.78 -4.38
C ALA A 342 -13.78 -3.78 -5.25
N TRP A 343 -12.66 -3.33 -5.81
CA TRP A 343 -11.74 -4.14 -6.61
C TRP A 343 -10.36 -3.98 -6.03
N LYS A 344 -9.77 -5.09 -5.59
CA LYS A 344 -8.55 -5.07 -4.79
C LYS A 344 -7.47 -5.97 -5.34
N THR A 345 -6.24 -5.46 -5.41
CA THR A 345 -5.08 -6.30 -5.71
C THR A 345 -4.47 -6.90 -4.44
N LEU A 346 -3.77 -8.00 -4.63
CA LEU A 346 -2.96 -8.66 -3.60
C LEU A 346 -1.49 -8.58 -4.02
N GLY A 347 -0.98 -7.35 -4.12
CA GLY A 347 0.34 -7.01 -4.60
C GLY A 347 0.30 -5.88 -5.62
N ARG A 348 1.37 -5.69 -6.39
CA ARG A 348 1.48 -4.61 -7.39
C ARG A 348 0.38 -4.69 -8.44
N PRO A 349 -0.33 -3.60 -8.72
CA PRO A 349 -1.52 -3.63 -9.58
C PRO A 349 -1.22 -4.09 -11.02
N CYS A 350 -0.05 -3.82 -11.56
CA CYS A 350 0.32 -4.24 -12.91
C CYS A 350 0.62 -5.75 -13.04
N GLN A 351 0.87 -6.43 -11.91
CA GLN A 351 1.23 -7.84 -11.86
C GLN A 351 0.16 -8.70 -11.17
N SER A 352 -0.90 -8.07 -10.68
CA SER A 352 -1.96 -8.71 -9.91
C SER A 352 -3.33 -8.48 -10.54
N VAL A 353 -4.21 -9.45 -10.38
CA VAL A 353 -5.64 -9.33 -10.74
C VAL A 353 -6.32 -8.45 -9.70
N PHE A 354 -7.12 -7.50 -10.12
CA PHE A 354 -8.09 -6.85 -9.25
C PHE A 354 -9.25 -7.81 -8.95
N VAL A 355 -9.28 -8.29 -7.72
CA VAL A 355 -10.30 -9.21 -7.23
C VAL A 355 -11.50 -8.41 -6.74
N PRO A 356 -12.73 -8.69 -7.24
CA PRO A 356 -13.92 -8.01 -6.75
C PRO A 356 -14.26 -8.47 -5.35
N LEU A 357 -14.67 -7.53 -4.52
CA LEU A 357 -15.19 -7.80 -3.18
C LEU A 357 -16.26 -6.80 -2.77
N TYR A 358 -17.13 -7.19 -1.86
CA TYR A 358 -18.08 -6.34 -1.15
C TYR A 358 -17.55 -6.16 0.28
N PRO A 359 -16.93 -5.00 0.61
CA PRO A 359 -16.13 -4.85 1.84
C PRO A 359 -16.90 -5.12 3.13
N LEU A 360 -18.18 -4.67 3.20
CA LEU A 360 -19.01 -4.82 4.39
C LEU A 360 -19.55 -6.24 4.60
N ALA A 361 -19.41 -7.11 3.60
CA ALA A 361 -19.69 -8.53 3.77
C ALA A 361 -18.51 -9.30 4.42
N GLY A 362 -17.42 -8.60 4.66
CA GLY A 362 -16.18 -9.16 5.20
C GLY A 362 -15.24 -9.73 4.13
N PRO A 363 -13.93 -9.67 4.34
CA PRO A 363 -12.93 -10.21 3.44
C PRO A 363 -12.95 -11.75 3.41
N ALA A 364 -12.36 -12.33 2.36
CA ALA A 364 -12.19 -13.76 2.25
C ALA A 364 -11.26 -14.32 3.34
N LYS A 365 -11.50 -15.53 3.78
CA LYS A 365 -10.57 -16.28 4.65
C LYS A 365 -9.26 -16.49 3.90
N GLY A 366 -8.13 -16.36 4.61
CA GLY A 366 -6.79 -16.45 4.04
C GLY A 366 -6.21 -15.11 3.58
N THR A 367 -6.98 -14.02 3.62
CA THR A 367 -6.46 -12.66 3.41
C THR A 367 -5.85 -12.04 4.66
N ALA A 368 -5.97 -12.69 5.79
CA ALA A 368 -5.32 -12.31 7.06
C ALA A 368 -4.93 -13.56 7.85
N PHE A 369 -3.88 -13.45 8.65
CA PHE A 369 -3.45 -14.48 9.61
C PHE A 369 -3.71 -14.08 11.08
N THR A 370 -4.18 -12.86 11.32
CA THR A 370 -4.67 -12.38 12.62
C THR A 370 -6.18 -12.12 12.53
N ASP A 371 -6.86 -12.25 13.67
CA ASP A 371 -8.26 -11.86 13.75
C ASP A 371 -8.40 -10.32 13.79
N PRO A 372 -9.59 -9.78 13.42
CA PRO A 372 -9.80 -8.33 13.36
C PRO A 372 -9.58 -7.60 14.69
N ALA A 373 -9.89 -8.22 15.83
CA ALA A 373 -9.72 -7.59 17.14
C ALA A 373 -8.23 -7.43 17.49
N THR A 374 -7.43 -8.47 17.23
CA THR A 374 -5.96 -8.42 17.37
C THR A 374 -5.37 -7.37 16.45
N ALA A 375 -5.72 -7.37 15.15
CA ALA A 375 -5.22 -6.39 14.19
C ALA A 375 -5.57 -4.95 14.61
N THR A 376 -6.79 -4.73 15.10
CA THR A 376 -7.27 -3.44 15.59
C THR A 376 -6.46 -2.94 16.79
N LYS A 377 -6.14 -3.85 17.72
CA LYS A 377 -5.32 -3.54 18.90
C LYS A 377 -3.86 -3.29 18.54
N GLU A 378 -3.34 -3.97 17.52
CA GLU A 378 -1.96 -3.84 17.05
C GLU A 378 -1.77 -2.64 16.10
N HIS A 379 -2.83 -1.94 15.71
CA HIS A 379 -2.74 -0.78 14.83
C HIS A 379 -1.84 0.28 15.47
N PHE A 380 -0.77 0.67 14.77
CA PHE A 380 0.36 1.49 15.23
C PHE A 380 1.28 0.83 16.28
N ALA A 381 1.06 -0.42 16.64
CA ALA A 381 2.01 -1.17 17.46
C ALA A 381 3.06 -1.86 16.58
N GLY A 382 4.30 -1.79 16.99
CA GLY A 382 5.40 -2.53 16.35
C GLY A 382 5.45 -3.96 16.86
N THR A 383 5.34 -4.95 15.96
CA THR A 383 5.52 -6.37 16.27
C THR A 383 6.42 -7.03 15.23
N PRO A 384 7.74 -6.73 15.23
CA PRO A 384 8.66 -7.17 14.18
C PRO A 384 8.67 -8.69 13.95
N ALA A 385 8.49 -9.48 14.99
CA ALA A 385 8.45 -10.95 14.90
C ALA A 385 7.21 -11.47 14.14
N MET A 386 6.05 -10.79 14.26
CA MET A 386 4.85 -11.12 13.49
C MET A 386 4.98 -10.72 12.02
N PHE A 387 5.84 -9.77 11.75
CA PHE A 387 5.98 -9.14 10.47
C PHE A 387 6.43 -10.10 9.38
N ASP A 388 7.35 -11.00 9.69
CA ASP A 388 8.05 -11.75 8.66
C ASP A 388 7.49 -13.14 8.37
N TYR A 389 7.56 -14.04 9.28
CA TYR A 389 7.36 -15.45 8.99
C TYR A 389 5.92 -15.86 8.70
N ARG A 390 4.92 -15.18 9.29
CA ARG A 390 3.51 -15.54 9.07
C ARG A 390 3.05 -15.29 7.64
N ALA A 391 3.55 -14.22 7.03
CA ALA A 391 3.27 -13.92 5.63
C ALA A 391 3.74 -15.04 4.70
N ASP A 392 4.89 -15.64 5.00
CA ASP A 392 5.50 -16.66 4.15
C ASP A 392 4.80 -18.02 4.22
N PHE A 393 4.11 -18.29 5.33
CA PHE A 393 3.32 -19.52 5.54
C PHE A 393 1.82 -19.36 5.26
N THR A 394 1.39 -18.27 4.66
CA THR A 394 -0.01 -18.02 4.33
C THR A 394 -0.26 -18.12 2.83
N PRO A 395 -1.51 -18.34 2.39
CA PRO A 395 -1.88 -18.23 0.99
C PRO A 395 -1.49 -16.89 0.37
N HIS A 396 -1.39 -15.83 1.17
CA HIS A 396 -1.01 -14.49 0.72
C HIS A 396 0.42 -14.41 0.14
N SER A 397 1.35 -15.20 0.65
CA SER A 397 2.73 -15.28 0.13
C SER A 397 2.80 -15.70 -1.33
N VAL A 398 1.80 -16.45 -1.81
CA VAL A 398 1.68 -16.86 -3.22
C VAL A 398 1.67 -15.64 -4.16
N PHE A 399 0.99 -14.57 -3.77
CA PHE A 399 0.91 -13.34 -4.58
C PHE A 399 2.23 -12.58 -4.58
N SER A 400 2.88 -12.45 -3.44
CA SER A 400 4.22 -11.85 -3.31
C SER A 400 5.26 -12.59 -4.14
N ALA A 401 5.30 -13.91 -4.05
CA ALA A 401 6.23 -14.74 -4.79
C ALA A 401 6.05 -14.58 -6.31
N SER A 402 4.80 -14.59 -6.76
CA SER A 402 4.47 -14.36 -8.17
C SER A 402 5.01 -13.03 -8.69
N ASN A 403 4.81 -11.94 -7.93
CA ASN A 403 5.26 -10.61 -8.32
C ASN A 403 6.80 -10.52 -8.38
N ASN A 404 7.50 -11.13 -7.42
CA ASN A 404 8.96 -11.17 -7.40
C ASN A 404 9.53 -11.96 -8.58
N ALA A 405 8.93 -13.11 -8.90
CA ALA A 405 9.36 -13.93 -10.02
C ALA A 405 9.21 -13.17 -11.34
N ILE A 406 8.09 -12.51 -11.58
CA ILE A 406 7.85 -11.71 -12.80
C ILE A 406 8.85 -10.55 -12.90
N ASP A 407 9.16 -9.86 -11.82
CA ASP A 407 10.13 -8.75 -11.84
C ASP A 407 11.50 -9.20 -12.34
N TYR A 408 11.92 -10.41 -12.01
CA TYR A 408 13.20 -10.95 -12.46
C TYR A 408 13.14 -11.56 -13.86
N LEU A 409 12.11 -12.37 -14.16
CA LEU A 409 12.04 -13.15 -15.40
C LEU A 409 11.76 -12.30 -16.64
N ARG A 410 10.89 -11.28 -16.55
CA ARG A 410 10.60 -10.27 -17.60
C ARG A 410 10.23 -10.79 -19.00
N GLY A 411 10.24 -9.89 -19.98
CA GLY A 411 10.06 -10.23 -21.39
C GLY A 411 8.68 -10.84 -21.66
N ASP A 412 8.66 -11.98 -22.32
CA ASP A 412 7.43 -12.69 -22.68
C ASP A 412 6.57 -13.06 -21.47
N GLU A 413 7.19 -13.26 -20.31
CA GLU A 413 6.47 -13.59 -19.06
C GLU A 413 5.60 -12.43 -18.57
N LEU A 414 6.08 -11.21 -18.73
CA LEU A 414 5.28 -10.02 -18.40
C LEU A 414 4.07 -9.88 -19.33
N ALA A 415 4.26 -10.10 -20.64
CA ALA A 415 3.16 -10.07 -21.60
C ALA A 415 2.10 -11.14 -21.32
N LYS A 416 2.51 -12.37 -21.01
CA LYS A 416 1.61 -13.46 -20.60
C LYS A 416 0.84 -13.10 -19.33
N ARG A 417 1.53 -12.51 -18.35
CA ARG A 417 0.89 -12.06 -17.10
C ARG A 417 -0.16 -10.98 -17.36
N THR A 418 0.13 -10.00 -18.21
CA THR A 418 -0.83 -8.95 -18.58
C THR A 418 -2.08 -9.54 -19.23
N GLN A 419 -1.91 -10.50 -20.16
CA GLN A 419 -3.03 -11.20 -20.81
C GLN A 419 -3.87 -12.00 -19.80
N LEU A 420 -3.20 -12.71 -18.88
CA LEU A 420 -3.88 -13.45 -17.80
C LEU A 420 -4.73 -12.54 -16.94
N ILE A 421 -4.16 -11.42 -16.48
CA ILE A 421 -4.85 -10.42 -15.66
C ILE A 421 -6.10 -9.90 -16.38
N GLN A 422 -5.95 -9.47 -17.62
CA GLN A 422 -7.07 -8.94 -18.42
C GLN A 422 -8.18 -9.99 -18.60
N ALA A 423 -7.82 -11.23 -18.90
CA ALA A 423 -8.78 -12.30 -19.08
C ALA A 423 -9.59 -12.61 -17.80
N GLU A 424 -8.95 -12.58 -16.63
CA GLU A 424 -9.63 -12.85 -15.36
C GLU A 424 -10.50 -11.67 -14.93
N GLU A 425 -10.03 -10.45 -15.08
CA GLU A 425 -10.81 -9.25 -14.79
C GLU A 425 -12.03 -9.11 -15.71
N ASP A 426 -11.90 -9.47 -16.99
CA ASP A 426 -13.04 -9.49 -17.92
C ASP A 426 -14.12 -10.50 -17.53
N LYS A 427 -13.75 -11.65 -16.95
CA LYS A 427 -14.71 -12.62 -16.39
C LYS A 427 -15.48 -12.00 -15.23
N PHE A 428 -14.78 -11.42 -14.26
CA PHE A 428 -15.40 -10.75 -13.12
C PHE A 428 -16.29 -9.59 -13.54
N MET A 429 -15.85 -8.77 -14.50
CA MET A 429 -16.65 -7.65 -15.01
C MET A 429 -17.95 -8.09 -15.69
N LYS A 430 -17.99 -9.26 -16.33
CA LYS A 430 -19.22 -9.83 -16.89
C LYS A 430 -20.21 -10.26 -15.81
N ASP A 431 -19.69 -10.81 -14.71
CA ASP A 431 -20.52 -11.37 -13.65
C ASP A 431 -21.08 -10.32 -12.68
N ARG A 432 -20.42 -9.15 -12.56
CA ARG A 432 -20.72 -8.14 -11.53
C ARG A 432 -22.19 -7.71 -11.50
N ALA A 433 -22.77 -7.43 -12.67
CA ALA A 433 -24.17 -6.95 -12.75
C ALA A 433 -25.17 -7.99 -12.22
N ALA A 434 -24.92 -9.27 -12.50
CA ALA A 434 -25.78 -10.36 -12.01
C ALA A 434 -25.61 -10.54 -10.49
N VAL A 435 -24.39 -10.44 -9.98
CA VAL A 435 -24.11 -10.53 -8.53
C VAL A 435 -24.80 -9.39 -7.79
N THR A 436 -24.58 -8.13 -8.22
CA THR A 436 -25.20 -6.95 -7.60
C THR A 436 -26.73 -7.02 -7.65
N LYS A 437 -27.31 -7.41 -8.80
CA LYS A 437 -28.77 -7.58 -8.95
C LYS A 437 -29.32 -8.63 -7.99
N LYS A 438 -28.64 -9.77 -7.86
CA LYS A 438 -29.06 -10.82 -6.93
C LYS A 438 -28.96 -10.35 -5.49
N ALA A 439 -27.82 -9.72 -5.11
CA ALA A 439 -27.61 -9.18 -3.77
C ALA A 439 -28.65 -8.12 -3.39
N ALA A 440 -29.04 -7.25 -4.32
CA ALA A 440 -30.08 -6.23 -4.09
C ALA A 440 -31.46 -6.83 -3.76
N GLY A 441 -31.74 -8.04 -4.24
CA GLY A 441 -32.98 -8.78 -3.91
C GLY A 441 -32.94 -9.46 -2.53
N LEU A 442 -31.79 -9.59 -1.90
CA LEU A 442 -31.60 -10.21 -0.59
C LEU A 442 -31.55 -9.14 0.51
N LYS A 443 -31.71 -9.53 1.79
CA LYS A 443 -31.70 -8.62 2.94
C LYS A 443 -30.94 -9.20 4.12
N GLY A 444 -30.42 -8.33 5.00
CA GLY A 444 -29.79 -8.70 6.26
C GLY A 444 -28.71 -9.78 6.08
N GLU A 445 -28.73 -10.77 6.95
CA GLU A 445 -27.73 -11.86 6.98
C GLU A 445 -27.66 -12.67 5.68
N GLU A 446 -28.79 -12.85 4.98
CA GLU A 446 -28.82 -13.60 3.71
C GLU A 446 -28.00 -12.86 2.64
N ARG A 447 -28.14 -11.53 2.53
CA ARG A 447 -27.33 -10.70 1.64
C ARG A 447 -25.86 -10.76 2.03
N THR A 448 -25.56 -10.53 3.30
CA THR A 448 -24.18 -10.55 3.81
C THR A 448 -23.52 -11.89 3.51
N LYS A 449 -24.20 -12.99 3.80
CA LYS A 449 -23.69 -14.33 3.49
C LYS A 449 -23.44 -14.53 2.00
N PHE A 450 -24.40 -14.16 1.15
CA PHE A 450 -24.25 -14.30 -0.30
C PHE A 450 -23.05 -13.53 -0.84
N LEU A 451 -22.85 -12.29 -0.38
CA LEU A 451 -21.73 -11.44 -0.80
C LEU A 451 -20.40 -11.93 -0.21
N HIS A 452 -20.40 -12.41 1.03
CA HIS A 452 -19.21 -13.04 1.61
C HIS A 452 -18.79 -14.31 0.85
N ASP A 453 -19.76 -15.18 0.51
CA ASP A 453 -19.49 -16.37 -0.29
C ASP A 453 -18.92 -16.00 -1.69
N TYR A 454 -19.38 -14.89 -2.27
CA TYR A 454 -18.83 -14.36 -3.51
C TYR A 454 -17.39 -13.84 -3.34
N ASN A 455 -17.09 -13.08 -2.27
CA ASN A 455 -15.76 -12.63 -1.94
C ASN A 455 -14.80 -13.82 -1.81
N GLN A 456 -15.21 -14.85 -1.05
CA GLN A 456 -14.43 -16.07 -0.86
C GLN A 456 -14.15 -16.79 -2.18
N LYS A 457 -15.17 -17.01 -2.99
CA LYS A 457 -15.07 -17.68 -4.29
C LYS A 457 -14.13 -16.93 -5.25
N SER A 458 -14.22 -15.62 -5.29
CA SER A 458 -13.37 -14.77 -6.15
C SER A 458 -11.92 -14.84 -5.72
N TYR A 459 -11.65 -14.75 -4.42
CA TYR A 459 -10.31 -14.90 -3.84
C TYR A 459 -9.72 -16.29 -4.12
N ASP A 460 -10.44 -17.36 -3.82
CA ASP A 460 -9.97 -18.74 -4.02
C ASP A 460 -9.66 -19.03 -5.48
N HIS A 461 -10.47 -18.46 -6.40
CA HIS A 461 -10.24 -18.58 -7.84
C HIS A 461 -8.89 -17.96 -8.24
N VAL A 462 -8.64 -16.73 -7.83
CA VAL A 462 -7.37 -16.03 -8.16
C VAL A 462 -6.18 -16.65 -7.44
N LEU A 463 -6.34 -17.09 -6.18
CA LEU A 463 -5.30 -17.81 -5.44
C LEU A 463 -4.85 -19.07 -6.21
N LYS A 464 -5.81 -19.87 -6.70
CA LYS A 464 -5.52 -21.08 -7.49
C LYS A 464 -4.77 -20.76 -8.78
N ILE A 465 -5.15 -19.68 -9.46
CA ILE A 465 -4.45 -19.22 -10.67
C ILE A 465 -3.01 -18.81 -10.34
N MET A 466 -2.80 -18.05 -9.26
CA MET A 466 -1.46 -17.61 -8.87
C MET A 466 -0.58 -18.77 -8.40
N GLN A 467 -1.15 -19.79 -7.76
CA GLN A 467 -0.41 -21.02 -7.44
C GLN A 467 0.08 -21.74 -8.68
N ALA A 468 -0.79 -21.87 -9.70
CA ALA A 468 -0.40 -22.45 -10.98
C ALA A 468 0.67 -21.62 -11.71
N GLU A 469 0.55 -20.29 -11.68
CA GLU A 469 1.55 -19.37 -12.22
C GLU A 469 2.90 -19.50 -11.50
N ASN A 470 2.92 -19.58 -10.18
CA ASN A 470 4.17 -19.79 -9.43
C ASN A 470 4.85 -21.10 -9.80
N ALA A 471 4.07 -22.18 -9.96
CA ALA A 471 4.61 -23.46 -10.40
C ALA A 471 5.19 -23.39 -11.85
N ARG A 472 4.58 -22.58 -12.71
CA ARG A 472 5.06 -22.35 -14.08
C ARG A 472 6.31 -21.46 -14.13
N LEU A 473 6.33 -20.38 -13.34
CA LEU A 473 7.43 -19.40 -13.32
C LEU A 473 8.68 -19.93 -12.59
N MET A 474 8.48 -20.78 -11.59
CA MET A 474 9.54 -21.35 -10.74
C MET A 474 9.45 -22.88 -10.76
N PRO A 475 9.74 -23.53 -11.90
CA PRO A 475 9.64 -24.99 -12.02
C PRO A 475 10.69 -25.72 -11.19
N ASN A 476 11.85 -25.11 -10.97
CA ASN A 476 12.92 -25.65 -10.14
C ASN A 476 12.76 -25.17 -8.70
N LYS A 477 12.78 -26.09 -7.77
CA LYS A 477 12.72 -25.75 -6.34
C LYS A 477 14.08 -25.27 -5.86
N VAL A 478 14.09 -24.23 -5.04
CA VAL A 478 15.25 -23.81 -4.27
C VAL A 478 15.16 -24.41 -2.87
N LYS A 479 16.27 -24.92 -2.35
CA LYS A 479 16.39 -25.43 -0.99
C LYS A 479 17.63 -24.85 -0.33
N ILE A 480 17.44 -24.19 0.80
CA ILE A 480 18.55 -23.73 1.63
C ILE A 480 18.99 -24.90 2.52
N LEU A 481 20.29 -25.23 2.44
CA LEU A 481 20.87 -26.40 3.12
C LEU A 481 21.24 -26.09 4.59
N ALA A 482 20.49 -25.22 5.25
CA ALA A 482 20.62 -24.87 6.65
C ALA A 482 19.24 -24.83 7.31
N ASP A 483 19.12 -25.30 8.54
CA ASP A 483 17.88 -25.20 9.32
C ASP A 483 17.62 -23.77 9.82
N VAL A 484 18.69 -23.03 10.08
CA VAL A 484 18.70 -21.64 10.54
C VAL A 484 19.86 -20.91 9.90
N VAL A 485 19.67 -19.67 9.46
CA VAL A 485 20.74 -18.82 8.89
C VAL A 485 21.15 -17.76 9.90
N LYS A 486 22.46 -17.65 10.17
CA LYS A 486 23.00 -16.65 11.09
C LYS A 486 23.34 -15.36 10.34
N ALA A 487 22.68 -14.25 10.70
CA ALA A 487 22.77 -12.97 9.99
C ALA A 487 24.06 -12.18 10.26
N ASP A 488 24.71 -12.38 11.41
CA ASP A 488 25.83 -11.58 11.90
C ASP A 488 27.19 -12.31 11.94
N GLY A 489 27.26 -13.51 11.35
CA GLY A 489 28.49 -14.33 11.34
C GLY A 489 29.27 -14.22 10.02
N ASP A 490 30.55 -14.61 10.07
CA ASP A 490 31.39 -14.80 8.87
C ASP A 490 31.16 -16.16 8.17
N GLY A 491 30.08 -16.86 8.55
CA GLY A 491 29.70 -18.14 7.99
C GLY A 491 29.13 -18.03 6.59
N THR A 492 28.99 -19.21 5.97
CA THR A 492 28.38 -19.35 4.64
C THR A 492 27.03 -20.03 4.74
N VAL A 493 26.22 -19.87 3.68
CA VAL A 493 24.96 -20.57 3.49
C VAL A 493 24.90 -21.12 2.08
N ASP A 494 24.44 -22.35 1.96
CA ASP A 494 24.31 -23.07 0.71
C ASP A 494 22.86 -23.07 0.22
N PHE A 495 22.68 -22.69 -1.04
CA PHE A 495 21.42 -22.75 -1.78
C PHE A 495 21.53 -23.81 -2.85
N ALA A 496 20.69 -24.82 -2.80
CA ALA A 496 20.53 -25.80 -3.85
C ALA A 496 19.38 -25.40 -4.77
N LEU A 497 19.66 -25.30 -6.07
CA LEU A 497 18.63 -25.31 -7.11
C LEU A 497 18.45 -26.75 -7.55
N LEU A 498 17.29 -27.32 -7.24
CA LEU A 498 17.01 -28.73 -7.49
C LEU A 498 16.74 -28.95 -8.98
N GLY A 499 17.40 -29.91 -9.58
CA GLY A 499 17.14 -30.34 -10.94
C GLY A 499 15.76 -30.97 -11.06
N ALA A 500 15.00 -30.62 -12.09
CA ALA A 500 13.73 -31.28 -12.40
C ALA A 500 13.93 -32.46 -13.37
N LYS A 501 15.04 -32.46 -14.10
CA LYS A 501 15.45 -33.50 -15.06
C LYS A 501 16.96 -33.69 -15.02
N SER A 502 17.42 -34.87 -15.40
CA SER A 502 18.85 -35.13 -15.53
C SER A 502 19.54 -34.08 -16.43
N HIS A 503 20.67 -33.56 -15.96
CA HIS A 503 21.50 -32.56 -16.63
C HIS A 503 20.92 -31.16 -16.84
N GLU A 504 19.73 -30.86 -16.39
CA GLU A 504 19.07 -29.56 -16.61
C GLU A 504 19.86 -28.38 -16.02
N VAL A 505 20.46 -28.53 -14.86
CA VAL A 505 21.18 -27.47 -14.14
C VAL A 505 22.67 -27.37 -14.46
N LEU A 506 23.22 -28.25 -15.32
CA LEU A 506 24.68 -28.33 -15.57
C LEU A 506 25.28 -27.10 -16.29
N SER A 507 24.46 -26.23 -16.83
CA SER A 507 24.88 -24.96 -17.46
C SER A 507 24.61 -23.74 -16.60
N ALA A 508 24.48 -23.92 -15.27
CA ALA A 508 24.27 -22.82 -14.35
C ALA A 508 25.46 -21.83 -14.38
N ASN A 509 25.14 -20.53 -14.39
CA ASN A 509 26.14 -19.47 -14.46
C ASN A 509 26.41 -18.87 -13.08
N MET A 510 27.53 -19.22 -12.49
CA MET A 510 27.94 -18.74 -11.18
C MET A 510 28.09 -17.20 -11.13
N GLU A 511 28.66 -16.58 -12.18
CA GLU A 511 28.89 -15.13 -12.20
C GLU A 511 27.58 -14.34 -12.21
N ALA A 512 26.53 -14.89 -12.83
CA ALA A 512 25.21 -14.31 -12.86
C ALA A 512 24.37 -14.65 -11.61
N THR A 513 24.89 -15.49 -10.70
CA THR A 513 24.13 -16.00 -9.56
C THR A 513 24.20 -15.05 -8.37
N ARG A 514 23.04 -14.75 -7.80
CA ARG A 514 22.85 -13.87 -6.64
C ARG A 514 21.84 -14.47 -5.69
N ALA A 515 22.00 -14.20 -4.40
CA ALA A 515 21.01 -14.55 -3.38
C ALA A 515 20.76 -13.40 -2.42
N GLY A 516 19.56 -13.35 -1.86
CA GLY A 516 19.19 -12.33 -0.89
C GLY A 516 17.70 -12.37 -0.57
N MET A 517 17.30 -11.50 0.31
CA MET A 517 15.88 -11.27 0.60
C MET A 517 15.19 -10.66 -0.62
N SER A 518 13.91 -10.94 -0.81
CA SER A 518 13.17 -10.31 -1.90
C SER A 518 13.17 -8.79 -1.77
N ALA A 519 13.09 -8.10 -2.91
CA ALA A 519 12.98 -6.64 -2.94
C ALA A 519 11.75 -6.14 -2.16
N ASN A 520 10.75 -6.99 -1.96
CA ASN A 520 9.51 -6.70 -1.27
C ASN A 520 9.61 -6.80 0.26
N GLN A 521 10.63 -7.46 0.78
CA GLN A 521 10.91 -7.57 2.21
C GLN A 521 11.87 -6.50 2.70
N LEU A 522 12.64 -5.94 1.78
CA LEU A 522 13.58 -4.86 2.03
C LEU A 522 13.02 -3.59 1.43
N ASN A 523 13.38 -2.46 2.01
CA ASN A 523 13.10 -1.17 1.40
C ASN A 523 13.41 -1.23 -0.11
N SER A 524 12.42 -0.95 -0.91
CA SER A 524 12.19 -1.21 -2.32
C SER A 524 13.26 -0.81 -3.35
N THR A 525 14.36 -0.22 -2.95
CA THR A 525 15.39 0.26 -3.87
C THR A 525 16.49 -0.76 -4.16
N ARG A 526 16.49 -1.90 -3.44
CA ARG A 526 17.55 -2.90 -3.60
C ARG A 526 17.28 -3.76 -4.84
N GLN A 527 18.14 -3.63 -5.83
CA GLN A 527 18.11 -4.42 -7.05
C GLN A 527 18.77 -5.78 -6.81
N TRP A 528 18.30 -6.82 -7.49
CA TRP A 528 18.85 -8.17 -7.38
C TRP A 528 20.37 -8.25 -7.65
N LYS A 529 20.94 -7.41 -8.54
CA LYS A 529 22.39 -7.32 -8.78
C LYS A 529 23.19 -6.92 -7.54
N ASN A 530 22.55 -6.27 -6.58
CA ASN A 530 23.17 -5.84 -5.32
C ASN A 530 22.99 -6.90 -4.21
N PHE A 531 22.43 -8.05 -4.55
CA PHE A 531 22.36 -9.19 -3.64
C PHE A 531 23.71 -9.92 -3.58
N ALA A 532 23.87 -10.81 -2.62
CA ALA A 532 25.11 -11.53 -2.40
C ALA A 532 25.51 -12.32 -3.66
N PRO A 533 26.71 -12.14 -4.21
CA PRO A 533 27.22 -12.98 -5.29
C PRO A 533 27.56 -14.38 -4.76
N ALA A 534 27.42 -15.40 -5.62
CA ALA A 534 27.88 -16.74 -5.29
C ALA A 534 29.42 -16.76 -5.20
N GLU A 535 29.94 -17.39 -4.14
CA GLU A 535 31.38 -17.57 -3.95
C GLU A 535 31.89 -18.92 -4.48
N LYS A 536 31.00 -19.91 -4.50
CA LYS A 536 31.33 -21.28 -4.96
C LYS A 536 30.11 -21.90 -5.61
N MET A 537 30.34 -22.79 -6.56
CA MET A 537 29.32 -23.60 -7.21
C MET A 537 29.82 -25.04 -7.30
N VAL A 538 28.95 -25.99 -6.95
CA VAL A 538 29.22 -27.43 -7.08
C VAL A 538 27.96 -28.15 -7.56
N TYR A 539 28.16 -29.24 -8.29
CA TYR A 539 27.09 -30.13 -8.72
C TYR A 539 27.05 -31.36 -7.81
N LYS A 540 25.90 -31.66 -7.26
CA LYS A 540 25.66 -32.89 -6.45
C LYS A 540 24.17 -33.15 -6.35
N ASP A 541 23.80 -34.40 -6.14
CA ASP A 541 22.43 -34.76 -5.73
C ASP A 541 22.28 -34.52 -4.23
N VAL A 542 21.50 -33.49 -3.83
CA VAL A 542 21.36 -33.10 -2.42
C VAL A 542 20.15 -33.73 -1.74
N ASN A 543 19.22 -34.28 -2.52
CA ASN A 543 17.97 -34.87 -2.02
C ASN A 543 17.89 -36.38 -2.26
N ASN A 544 18.92 -36.99 -2.86
CA ASN A 544 19.05 -38.42 -3.17
C ASN A 544 17.93 -38.92 -4.11
N ASP A 545 17.51 -38.11 -5.07
CA ASP A 545 16.50 -38.47 -6.06
C ASP A 545 17.11 -38.99 -7.38
N GLY A 546 18.44 -39.05 -7.46
CA GLY A 546 19.19 -39.50 -8.62
C GLY A 546 19.36 -38.42 -9.70
N ILE A 547 18.91 -37.19 -9.45
CA ILE A 547 19.03 -36.04 -10.35
C ILE A 547 20.13 -35.12 -9.83
N THR A 548 20.95 -34.59 -10.71
CA THR A 548 21.99 -33.65 -10.32
C THR A 548 21.39 -32.28 -10.03
N ASP A 549 21.68 -31.74 -8.86
CA ASP A 549 21.38 -30.38 -8.44
C ASP A 549 22.61 -29.48 -8.58
N VAL A 550 22.41 -28.18 -8.55
CA VAL A 550 23.50 -27.20 -8.41
C VAL A 550 23.41 -26.50 -7.06
N VAL A 551 24.52 -26.47 -6.34
CA VAL A 551 24.63 -25.81 -5.04
C VAL A 551 25.54 -24.61 -5.16
N PHE A 552 25.03 -23.46 -4.72
CA PHE A 552 25.74 -22.20 -4.65
C PHE A 552 25.99 -21.81 -3.19
N THR A 553 27.21 -21.46 -2.87
CA THR A 553 27.62 -21.00 -1.53
C THR A 553 27.71 -19.49 -1.51
N PHE A 554 27.15 -18.86 -0.48
CA PHE A 554 27.12 -17.41 -0.27
C PHE A 554 27.59 -17.04 1.13
N LYS A 555 28.04 -15.82 1.34
CA LYS A 555 28.23 -15.26 2.69
C LYS A 555 26.86 -15.03 3.36
N ALA A 556 26.63 -15.65 4.49
CA ALA A 556 25.36 -15.58 5.20
C ALA A 556 24.95 -14.13 5.53
N LYS A 557 25.89 -13.31 6.04
CA LYS A 557 25.65 -11.89 6.34
C LYS A 557 25.23 -11.02 5.15
N ASP A 558 25.71 -11.36 3.95
CA ASP A 558 25.38 -10.60 2.74
C ASP A 558 24.00 -11.01 2.19
N VAL A 559 23.65 -12.30 2.26
CA VAL A 559 22.32 -12.81 1.91
C VAL A 559 21.24 -12.26 2.83
N THR A 560 21.51 -12.23 4.13
CA THR A 560 20.55 -11.80 5.16
C THR A 560 20.60 -10.31 5.47
N LYS A 561 21.31 -9.52 4.68
CA LYS A 561 21.44 -8.07 4.90
C LYS A 561 20.08 -7.39 4.94
N GLY A 562 19.72 -6.85 6.10
CA GLY A 562 18.42 -6.23 6.37
C GLY A 562 17.36 -7.19 6.91
N ALA A 563 17.71 -8.46 7.14
CA ALA A 563 16.81 -9.41 7.79
C ALA A 563 16.55 -9.05 9.25
N VAL A 564 15.36 -9.35 9.73
CA VAL A 564 14.99 -9.26 11.14
C VAL A 564 15.29 -10.61 11.79
N ALA A 565 16.25 -10.65 12.72
CA ALA A 565 16.53 -11.87 13.48
C ALA A 565 15.35 -12.22 14.40
N GLY A 566 15.04 -13.51 14.49
CA GLY A 566 13.88 -14.01 15.23
C GLY A 566 12.67 -14.27 14.33
N ALA A 567 12.83 -14.12 13.02
CA ALA A 567 11.78 -14.37 12.02
C ALA A 567 12.25 -15.36 10.95
N ALA A 568 11.31 -16.03 10.30
CA ALA A 568 11.57 -16.78 9.08
C ALA A 568 11.46 -15.82 7.88
N MET A 569 12.44 -15.93 6.98
CA MET A 569 12.58 -15.03 5.83
C MET A 569 12.58 -15.85 4.54
N ASP A 570 11.93 -15.32 3.50
CA ASP A 570 12.04 -15.86 2.16
C ASP A 570 13.35 -15.36 1.52
N LEU A 571 14.30 -16.26 1.38
CA LEU A 571 15.57 -16.00 0.74
C LEU A 571 15.53 -16.49 -0.70
N TRP A 572 15.78 -15.59 -1.64
CA TRP A 572 15.68 -15.80 -3.07
C TRP A 572 17.02 -16.12 -3.69
N LEU A 573 16.98 -17.05 -4.66
CA LEU A 573 18.07 -17.36 -5.58
C LEU A 573 17.72 -16.83 -6.97
N TYR A 574 18.64 -16.13 -7.59
CA TYR A 574 18.58 -15.62 -8.94
C TYR A 574 19.78 -16.15 -9.71
N THR A 575 19.55 -16.85 -10.81
CA THR A 575 20.61 -17.44 -11.62
C THR A 575 20.23 -17.48 -13.09
N GLN A 576 21.14 -18.01 -13.91
CA GLN A 576 20.90 -18.33 -15.32
C GLN A 576 21.31 -19.77 -15.61
N ILE A 577 20.48 -20.46 -16.39
CA ILE A 577 20.74 -21.80 -16.93
C ILE A 577 20.57 -21.70 -18.42
N ASN A 578 21.57 -22.11 -19.21
CA ASN A 578 21.59 -21.97 -20.68
C ASN A 578 21.29 -20.52 -21.13
N GLY A 579 21.73 -19.52 -20.38
CA GLY A 579 21.46 -18.10 -20.66
C GLY A 579 20.04 -17.62 -20.28
N HIS A 580 19.15 -18.51 -19.87
CA HIS A 580 17.80 -18.15 -19.43
C HIS A 580 17.77 -17.84 -17.93
N ARG A 581 17.04 -16.81 -17.54
CA ARG A 581 16.86 -16.46 -16.14
C ARG A 581 16.01 -17.50 -15.41
N VAL A 582 16.49 -17.93 -14.26
CA VAL A 582 15.83 -18.87 -13.36
C VAL A 582 15.84 -18.29 -11.97
N THR A 583 14.75 -18.42 -11.26
CA THR A 583 14.61 -17.95 -9.88
C THR A 583 13.76 -18.88 -9.05
N GLY A 584 13.94 -18.80 -7.75
CA GLY A 584 13.14 -19.48 -6.75
C GLY A 584 13.53 -19.01 -5.36
N PHE A 585 12.84 -19.48 -4.37
CA PHE A 585 13.09 -19.13 -2.97
C PHE A 585 12.85 -20.31 -2.05
N ASP A 586 13.39 -20.18 -0.83
CA ASP A 586 13.08 -21.04 0.29
C ASP A 586 12.91 -20.18 1.54
N VAL A 587 12.11 -20.61 2.47
CA VAL A 587 11.85 -19.93 3.74
C VAL A 587 12.71 -20.53 4.82
N VAL A 588 13.49 -19.71 5.52
CA VAL A 588 14.41 -20.16 6.55
C VAL A 588 14.40 -19.20 7.73
N PRO A 589 14.43 -19.72 8.98
CA PRO A 589 14.61 -18.89 10.17
C PRO A 589 15.95 -18.17 10.16
N VAL A 590 15.94 -16.89 10.54
CA VAL A 590 17.14 -16.06 10.65
C VAL A 590 17.40 -15.71 12.10
N GLU A 591 18.62 -15.94 12.57
CA GLU A 591 19.08 -15.59 13.92
C GLU A 591 20.29 -14.65 13.90
N ASN A 592 20.60 -14.07 15.06
CA ASN A 592 21.85 -13.35 15.32
C ASN A 592 22.39 -13.70 16.70
N ASP A 593 23.45 -13.02 17.14
CA ASP A 593 24.03 -13.30 18.45
C ASP A 593 23.09 -13.00 19.62
N LYS A 594 22.13 -12.09 19.43
CA LYS A 594 21.17 -11.66 20.46
C LYS A 594 19.86 -12.47 20.44
N VAL A 595 19.43 -12.90 19.26
CA VAL A 595 18.14 -13.58 19.07
C VAL A 595 18.40 -14.93 18.42
N LYS A 596 18.07 -16.00 19.15
CA LYS A 596 18.23 -17.39 18.70
C LYS A 596 16.89 -17.99 18.27
N MET A 597 16.95 -18.84 17.27
CA MET A 597 15.79 -19.55 16.73
C MET A 597 15.84 -21.04 17.08
N ASN A 598 14.67 -21.62 17.36
CA ASN A 598 14.57 -23.06 17.55
C ASN A 598 14.71 -23.80 16.22
N LYS A 599 15.37 -24.95 16.21
CA LYS A 599 15.57 -25.77 15.00
C LYS A 599 14.28 -26.23 14.33
N GLY A 600 13.14 -26.27 15.02
CA GLY A 600 11.83 -26.60 14.46
C GLY A 600 11.08 -25.41 13.81
N ALA A 601 11.64 -24.21 13.83
CA ALA A 601 10.99 -23.00 13.32
C ALA A 601 10.77 -23.02 11.80
N ARG A 602 11.56 -23.82 11.06
CA ARG A 602 11.44 -23.93 9.59
C ARG A 602 10.09 -24.47 9.11
N ASP A 603 9.47 -25.36 9.90
CA ASP A 603 8.17 -25.98 9.56
C ASP A 603 6.96 -25.19 10.12
N GLY A 604 7.16 -24.00 10.63
CA GLY A 604 6.11 -23.19 11.26
C GLY A 604 5.66 -23.73 12.65
N LYS A 605 6.25 -24.84 13.13
CA LYS A 605 5.81 -25.52 14.35
C LYS A 605 6.42 -24.98 15.64
N GLY A 606 7.35 -24.07 15.56
CA GLY A 606 8.06 -23.52 16.72
C GLY A 606 7.93 -22.00 16.91
N LEU A 607 7.03 -21.37 16.18
CA LEU A 607 6.88 -19.92 16.11
C LEU A 607 5.58 -19.41 16.76
N LEU A 608 4.87 -20.27 17.46
CA LEU A 608 3.67 -19.93 18.23
C LEU A 608 3.98 -19.87 19.73
#